data_a54d63764023a75b52e28fd76925f76f
#
_entry.id   a54d63764023a75b52e28fd76925f76f
#
_cell.length_a   1.000
_cell.length_b   1.000
_cell.length_c   1.000
_cell.angle_alpha   90.00
_cell.angle_beta   90.00
_cell.angle_gamma   90.00
#
_symmetry.space_group_name_H-M   'P 1'
#
loop_
_entity.id
_entity.type
_entity.pdbx_description
1 polymer ?
#
loop_
_entity_poly.entity_id
_entity_poly.type
_entity_poly.pdbx_seq_one_letter_code
_entity_poly.pdbx_strand_id
1 'polypeptide(L)'
;MTARGVPAPQFYRPGVYWEDRARRFAAEGDGLAAVCSYGMPNFYNRAIHFTQSLALHPWLRVRPGTRVLDIGCGVGRWSRLLASRGAEVTGIDLSPTMIAQAKRRAADAGLSEKCRFLVQDSAALDTGGKFDLVLGVTVLQHILDADALRAAVQRIADHVAPAGRVVLLEAAPTHFTSHCDSTVFMARHRGVYLQLFSDCGLRVRAITGVDLAPFRTWLLPHLSRLPRRLSVVALAIVTALSAPIDALFGRLAVERSWHAVFVLERSNGGDDHAH
;
A
#
# COMPACT_ATOMS: atom_id res chain seq x y z
N MET A 1 -27.12 13.60 1.86
CA MET A 1 -26.61 13.99 0.53
C MET A 1 -25.74 12.85 0.03
N THR A 2 -26.25 12.06 -0.89
CA THR A 2 -25.54 10.91 -1.47
C THR A 2 -24.36 11.42 -2.28
N ALA A 3 -23.16 11.00 -1.91
CA ALA A 3 -21.95 11.25 -2.68
C ALA A 3 -22.16 10.60 -4.07
N ARG A 4 -22.37 11.42 -5.10
CA ARG A 4 -22.31 10.96 -6.49
C ARG A 4 -20.88 10.47 -6.70
N GLY A 5 -20.70 9.16 -6.90
CA GLY A 5 -19.43 8.57 -7.23
C GLY A 5 -18.86 9.29 -8.47
N VAL A 6 -17.63 9.76 -8.37
CA VAL A 6 -16.89 10.24 -9.52
C VAL A 6 -16.74 9.03 -10.44
N PRO A 7 -17.24 9.06 -11.69
CA PRO A 7 -17.15 7.91 -12.58
C PRO A 7 -15.65 7.62 -12.79
N ALA A 8 -15.27 6.36 -12.65
CA ALA A 8 -13.94 5.92 -13.00
C ALA A 8 -13.63 6.35 -14.43
N PRO A 9 -12.44 6.89 -14.72
CA PRO A 9 -12.11 7.33 -16.06
C PRO A 9 -12.30 6.17 -17.05
N GLN A 10 -13.02 6.41 -18.12
CA GLN A 10 -13.47 5.42 -19.10
C GLN A 10 -12.36 4.58 -19.75
N PHE A 11 -11.09 4.87 -19.45
CA PHE A 11 -9.90 4.28 -20.05
C PHE A 11 -8.90 3.65 -19.06
N TYR A 12 -9.17 3.64 -17.74
CA TYR A 12 -8.26 3.02 -16.80
C TYR A 12 -8.43 1.50 -16.81
N ARG A 13 -7.41 0.80 -17.30
CA ARG A 13 -7.26 -0.65 -17.25
C ARG A 13 -6.12 -0.99 -16.31
N PRO A 14 -6.37 -1.37 -15.05
CA PRO A 14 -5.33 -1.58 -14.06
C PRO A 14 -4.21 -2.50 -14.53
N GLY A 15 -4.56 -3.68 -15.10
CA GLY A 15 -3.57 -4.63 -15.59
C GLY A 15 -2.64 -4.07 -16.66
N VAL A 16 -3.19 -3.28 -17.61
CA VAL A 16 -2.39 -2.66 -18.69
C VAL A 16 -1.47 -1.58 -18.11
N TYR A 17 -2.01 -0.70 -17.26
CA TYR A 17 -1.24 0.39 -16.66
C TYR A 17 -0.07 -0.13 -15.82
N TRP A 18 -0.33 -1.10 -14.92
CA TRP A 18 0.70 -1.63 -14.03
C TRP A 18 1.73 -2.47 -14.79
N GLU A 19 1.33 -3.19 -15.83
CA GLU A 19 2.27 -3.91 -16.70
C GLU A 19 3.18 -2.96 -17.47
N ASP A 20 2.65 -1.88 -18.06
CA ASP A 20 3.47 -0.87 -18.76
C ASP A 20 4.44 -0.19 -17.81
N ARG A 21 4.00 0.15 -16.60
CA ARG A 21 4.83 0.73 -15.55
C ARG A 21 5.93 -0.23 -15.11
N ALA A 22 5.59 -1.51 -14.94
CA ALA A 22 6.54 -2.56 -14.59
C ALA A 22 7.63 -2.71 -15.67
N ARG A 23 7.26 -2.79 -16.93
CA ARG A 23 8.21 -2.91 -18.05
C ARG A 23 9.22 -1.78 -18.08
N ARG A 24 8.80 -0.56 -17.72
CA ARG A 24 9.68 0.61 -17.71
C ARG A 24 10.61 0.69 -16.54
N PHE A 25 10.18 0.28 -15.33
CA PHE A 25 10.87 0.64 -14.08
C PHE A 25 11.14 -0.52 -13.14
N ALA A 26 10.52 -1.69 -13.29
CA ALA A 26 10.66 -2.76 -12.30
C ALA A 26 12.06 -3.38 -12.25
N ALA A 27 12.80 -3.34 -13.36
CA ALA A 27 14.18 -3.82 -13.44
C ALA A 27 15.22 -2.78 -12.99
N GLU A 28 14.85 -1.48 -12.91
CA GLU A 28 15.77 -0.41 -12.59
C GLU A 28 16.12 -0.37 -11.10
N GLY A 29 17.41 -0.36 -10.76
CA GLY A 29 17.92 -0.21 -9.41
C GLY A 29 17.23 -1.12 -8.39
N ASP A 30 16.64 -0.51 -7.35
CA ASP A 30 15.86 -1.19 -6.32
C ASP A 30 14.38 -1.45 -6.69
N GLY A 31 13.94 -0.97 -7.86
CA GLY A 31 12.57 -1.11 -8.36
C GLY A 31 11.56 -0.15 -7.69
N LEU A 32 12.00 0.77 -6.84
CA LEU A 32 11.10 1.70 -6.14
C LEU A 32 10.35 2.64 -7.08
N ALA A 33 10.93 2.99 -8.24
CA ALA A 33 10.25 3.80 -9.25
C ALA A 33 8.98 3.12 -9.81
N ALA A 34 8.95 1.79 -9.84
CA ALA A 34 7.78 1.04 -10.27
C ALA A 34 6.66 1.01 -9.22
N VAL A 35 6.99 1.00 -7.93
CA VAL A 35 6.04 0.74 -6.82
C VAL A 35 5.78 1.94 -5.91
N CYS A 36 6.56 3.03 -6.03
CA CYS A 36 6.35 4.27 -5.27
C CYS A 36 5.85 5.38 -6.20
N SER A 37 6.58 6.48 -6.31
CA SER A 37 6.16 7.63 -7.09
C SER A 37 6.81 7.65 -8.48
N TYR A 38 5.99 7.48 -9.49
CA TYR A 38 6.39 7.50 -10.90
C TYR A 38 6.97 8.85 -11.31
N GLY A 39 8.07 8.82 -12.06
CA GLY A 39 8.71 10.02 -12.60
C GLY A 39 9.46 10.88 -11.58
N MET A 40 9.45 10.50 -10.30
CA MET A 40 10.17 11.19 -9.25
C MET A 40 11.61 10.65 -9.10
N PRO A 41 12.57 11.49 -8.64
CA PRO A 41 13.95 11.05 -8.43
C PRO A 41 14.06 9.89 -7.43
N ASN A 42 15.12 9.08 -7.56
CA ASN A 42 15.35 7.92 -6.69
C ASN A 42 15.41 8.27 -5.20
N PHE A 43 16.03 9.41 -4.84
CA PHE A 43 16.06 9.83 -3.43
C PHE A 43 14.67 10.05 -2.84
N TYR A 44 13.73 10.57 -3.64
CA TYR A 44 12.36 10.77 -3.21
C TYR A 44 11.62 9.44 -2.99
N ASN A 45 11.78 8.48 -3.91
CA ASN A 45 11.23 7.14 -3.75
C ASN A 45 11.82 6.40 -2.54
N ARG A 46 13.11 6.60 -2.24
CA ARG A 46 13.76 6.07 -1.03
C ARG A 46 13.22 6.72 0.24
N ALA A 47 12.93 8.02 0.23
CA ALA A 47 12.31 8.71 1.37
C ALA A 47 10.89 8.17 1.62
N ILE A 48 10.08 7.95 0.57
CA ILE A 48 8.76 7.30 0.68
C ILE A 48 8.91 5.90 1.29
N HIS A 49 9.82 5.09 0.77
CA HIS A 49 10.06 3.75 1.30
C HIS A 49 10.49 3.78 2.77
N PHE A 50 11.31 4.73 3.16
CA PHE A 50 11.77 4.91 4.54
C PHE A 50 10.61 5.25 5.48
N THR A 51 9.77 6.24 5.15
CA THR A 51 8.61 6.61 5.99
C THR A 51 7.59 5.48 6.09
N GLN A 52 7.31 4.78 4.97
CA GLN A 52 6.48 3.58 4.97
C GLN A 52 7.07 2.48 5.88
N SER A 53 8.39 2.26 5.81
CA SER A 53 9.08 1.25 6.63
C SER A 53 8.96 1.56 8.12
N LEU A 54 9.13 2.82 8.52
CA LEU A 54 8.97 3.25 9.91
C LEU A 54 7.53 3.03 10.41
N ALA A 55 6.54 3.40 9.59
CA ALA A 55 5.12 3.26 9.95
C ALA A 55 4.70 1.79 10.08
N LEU A 56 5.18 0.94 9.18
CA LEU A 56 4.82 -0.48 9.12
C LEU A 56 5.60 -1.35 10.10
N HIS A 57 6.84 -0.98 10.47
CA HIS A 57 7.75 -1.81 11.26
C HIS A 57 7.13 -2.44 12.53
N PRO A 58 6.34 -1.76 13.36
CA PRO A 58 5.74 -2.36 14.55
C PRO A 58 4.73 -3.46 14.24
N TRP A 59 4.09 -3.39 13.07
CA TRP A 59 3.01 -4.25 12.63
C TRP A 59 3.48 -5.44 11.80
N LEU A 60 4.71 -5.38 11.26
CA LEU A 60 5.33 -6.43 10.44
C LEU A 60 6.23 -7.36 11.27
N ARG A 61 5.86 -7.62 12.52
CA ARG A 61 6.54 -8.64 13.35
C ARG A 61 6.05 -10.02 12.94
N VAL A 62 6.97 -10.84 12.50
CA VAL A 62 6.73 -12.24 12.12
C VAL A 62 7.69 -13.17 12.86
N ARG A 63 7.32 -14.44 12.97
CA ARG A 63 8.14 -15.53 13.49
C ARG A 63 8.42 -16.51 12.36
N PRO A 64 9.45 -17.36 12.47
CA PRO A 64 9.63 -18.45 11.53
C PRO A 64 8.33 -19.27 11.34
N GLY A 65 7.96 -19.53 10.08
CA GLY A 65 6.72 -20.24 9.73
C GLY A 65 5.45 -19.37 9.70
N THR A 66 5.50 -18.07 10.05
CA THR A 66 4.36 -17.15 9.87
C THR A 66 3.96 -17.11 8.40
N ARG A 67 2.70 -17.41 8.09
CA ARG A 67 2.16 -17.37 6.73
C ARG A 67 1.70 -15.96 6.40
N VAL A 68 2.29 -15.38 5.35
CA VAL A 68 2.01 -13.99 4.93
C VAL A 68 1.46 -13.95 3.52
N LEU A 69 0.41 -13.17 3.32
CA LEU A 69 -0.10 -12.77 2.01
C LEU A 69 0.27 -11.30 1.77
N ASP A 70 1.04 -11.02 0.72
CA ASP A 70 1.45 -9.67 0.29
C ASP A 70 0.68 -9.31 -0.99
N ILE A 71 -0.35 -8.46 -0.85
CA ILE A 71 -1.28 -8.06 -1.91
C ILE A 71 -0.71 -6.85 -2.63
N GLY A 72 -0.67 -6.92 -3.99
CA GLY A 72 0.01 -5.92 -4.79
C GLY A 72 1.50 -5.85 -4.46
N CYS A 73 2.15 -7.01 -4.39
CA CYS A 73 3.53 -7.14 -3.89
C CYS A 73 4.57 -6.40 -4.75
N GLY A 74 4.21 -6.00 -5.98
CA GLY A 74 5.09 -5.35 -6.94
C GLY A 74 6.36 -6.17 -7.16
N VAL A 75 7.52 -5.51 -7.01
CA VAL A 75 8.83 -6.17 -7.13
C VAL A 75 9.23 -6.99 -5.89
N GLY A 76 8.28 -7.28 -5.00
CA GLY A 76 8.48 -8.16 -3.83
C GLY A 76 9.30 -7.55 -2.70
N ARG A 77 9.30 -6.22 -2.51
CA ARG A 77 10.14 -5.57 -1.47
C ARG A 77 9.74 -5.97 -0.05
N TRP A 78 8.44 -6.00 0.25
CA TRP A 78 7.93 -6.39 1.56
C TRP A 78 7.94 -7.91 1.72
N SER A 79 7.62 -8.64 0.66
CA SER A 79 7.72 -10.10 0.64
C SER A 79 9.11 -10.58 1.05
N ARG A 80 10.18 -10.04 0.43
CA ARG A 80 11.57 -10.39 0.78
C ARG A 80 11.93 -10.00 2.21
N LEU A 81 11.49 -8.82 2.66
CA LEU A 81 11.74 -8.39 4.05
C LEU A 81 11.12 -9.36 5.06
N LEU A 82 9.91 -9.83 4.82
CA LEU A 82 9.22 -10.75 5.74
C LEU A 82 9.80 -12.16 5.64
N ALA A 83 10.12 -12.62 4.43
CA ALA A 83 10.79 -13.90 4.20
C ALA A 83 12.19 -13.97 4.85
N SER A 84 12.98 -12.88 4.82
CA SER A 84 14.28 -12.81 5.50
C SER A 84 14.18 -12.92 7.03
N ARG A 85 12.98 -12.67 7.59
CA ARG A 85 12.66 -12.86 9.01
C ARG A 85 12.07 -14.25 9.32
N GLY A 86 12.06 -15.15 8.32
CA GLY A 86 11.60 -16.52 8.45
C GLY A 86 10.13 -16.77 8.10
N ALA A 87 9.39 -15.78 7.62
CA ALA A 87 8.01 -15.96 7.17
C ALA A 87 7.94 -16.76 5.85
N GLU A 88 6.81 -17.44 5.64
CA GLU A 88 6.41 -18.04 4.37
C GLU A 88 5.48 -17.09 3.65
N VAL A 89 5.93 -16.51 2.53
CA VAL A 89 5.24 -15.40 1.88
C VAL A 89 4.64 -15.82 0.55
N THR A 90 3.35 -15.57 0.38
CA THR A 90 2.69 -15.59 -0.92
C THR A 90 2.46 -14.13 -1.35
N GLY A 91 3.09 -13.70 -2.44
CA GLY A 91 2.89 -12.38 -3.02
C GLY A 91 2.04 -12.45 -4.28
N ILE A 92 1.08 -11.55 -4.42
CA ILE A 92 0.27 -11.42 -5.64
C ILE A 92 0.41 -10.03 -6.24
N ASP A 93 0.37 -9.94 -7.56
CA ASP A 93 0.32 -8.69 -8.32
C ASP A 93 -0.37 -8.90 -9.67
N LEU A 94 -0.99 -7.86 -10.21
CA LEU A 94 -1.64 -7.88 -11.53
C LEU A 94 -0.65 -8.02 -12.68
N SER A 95 0.59 -7.52 -12.49
CA SER A 95 1.59 -7.42 -13.55
C SER A 95 2.48 -8.68 -13.59
N PRO A 96 2.48 -9.42 -14.71
CA PRO A 96 3.43 -10.50 -14.93
C PRO A 96 4.90 -10.05 -14.80
N THR A 97 5.22 -8.84 -15.27
CA THR A 97 6.57 -8.27 -15.17
C THR A 97 6.97 -7.97 -13.74
N MET A 98 6.05 -7.44 -12.89
CA MET A 98 6.31 -7.28 -11.45
C MET A 98 6.62 -8.62 -10.79
N ILE A 99 5.80 -9.63 -11.05
CA ILE A 99 5.98 -10.98 -10.51
C ILE A 99 7.30 -11.60 -10.96
N ALA A 100 7.68 -11.44 -12.23
CA ALA A 100 8.98 -11.92 -12.73
C ALA A 100 10.14 -11.25 -11.99
N GLN A 101 10.08 -9.94 -11.76
CA GLN A 101 11.08 -9.21 -10.98
C GLN A 101 11.08 -9.60 -9.49
N ALA A 102 9.91 -9.83 -8.89
CA ALA A 102 9.82 -10.29 -7.50
C ALA A 102 10.50 -11.65 -7.33
N LYS A 103 10.23 -12.61 -8.24
CA LYS A 103 10.87 -13.94 -8.25
C LYS A 103 12.39 -13.83 -8.39
N ARG A 104 12.87 -13.06 -9.38
CA ARG A 104 14.30 -12.83 -9.59
C ARG A 104 14.97 -12.26 -8.35
N ARG A 105 14.42 -11.18 -7.79
CA ARG A 105 14.98 -10.52 -6.60
C ARG A 105 14.94 -11.41 -5.35
N ALA A 106 13.96 -12.29 -5.23
CA ALA A 106 13.91 -13.28 -4.15
C ALA A 106 15.01 -14.36 -4.34
N ALA A 107 15.24 -14.80 -5.58
CA ALA A 107 16.31 -15.74 -5.90
C ALA A 107 17.70 -15.13 -5.64
N ASP A 108 17.94 -13.88 -6.08
CA ASP A 108 19.18 -13.15 -5.84
C ASP A 108 19.48 -12.97 -4.32
N ALA A 109 18.41 -12.94 -3.49
CA ALA A 109 18.51 -12.87 -2.03
C ALA A 109 18.54 -14.24 -1.31
N GLY A 110 18.51 -15.36 -2.03
CA GLY A 110 18.43 -16.71 -1.45
C GLY A 110 17.11 -17.03 -0.76
N LEU A 111 16.00 -16.39 -1.18
CA LEU A 111 14.69 -16.49 -0.54
C LEU A 111 13.63 -17.21 -1.38
N SER A 112 14.03 -17.93 -2.45
CA SER A 112 13.11 -18.59 -3.37
C SER A 112 12.18 -19.58 -2.66
N GLU A 113 12.69 -20.33 -1.71
CA GLU A 113 11.90 -21.34 -0.96
C GLU A 113 10.92 -20.72 0.05
N LYS A 114 11.10 -19.43 0.38
CA LYS A 114 10.27 -18.69 1.32
C LYS A 114 9.25 -17.77 0.64
N CYS A 115 9.37 -17.58 -0.67
CA CYS A 115 8.54 -16.64 -1.44
C CYS A 115 7.87 -17.36 -2.62
N ARG A 116 6.56 -17.42 -2.60
CA ARG A 116 5.72 -17.82 -3.74
C ARG A 116 5.09 -16.58 -4.35
N PHE A 117 5.26 -16.37 -5.67
CA PHE A 117 4.68 -15.20 -6.37
C PHE A 117 3.72 -15.63 -7.48
N LEU A 118 2.53 -15.02 -7.52
CA LEU A 118 1.45 -15.34 -8.43
C LEU A 118 0.94 -14.08 -9.15
N VAL A 119 0.65 -14.20 -10.43
CA VAL A 119 -0.08 -13.15 -11.17
C VAL A 119 -1.56 -13.31 -10.86
N GLN A 120 -2.13 -12.35 -10.11
CA GLN A 120 -3.53 -12.43 -9.68
C GLN A 120 -4.10 -11.06 -9.34
N ASP A 121 -5.40 -10.87 -9.62
CA ASP A 121 -6.16 -9.72 -9.19
C ASP A 121 -6.61 -9.89 -7.74
N SER A 122 -6.47 -8.83 -6.93
CA SER A 122 -6.93 -8.81 -5.55
C SER A 122 -8.45 -8.96 -5.40
N ALA A 123 -9.23 -8.50 -6.38
CA ALA A 123 -10.68 -8.67 -6.40
C ALA A 123 -11.12 -10.12 -6.71
N ALA A 124 -10.25 -10.90 -7.35
CA ALA A 124 -10.45 -12.32 -7.66
C ALA A 124 -9.47 -13.22 -6.90
N LEU A 125 -8.99 -12.75 -5.75
CA LEU A 125 -8.01 -13.45 -4.92
C LEU A 125 -8.51 -14.83 -4.50
N ASP A 126 -7.74 -15.85 -4.85
CA ASP A 126 -7.89 -17.23 -4.39
C ASP A 126 -6.51 -17.91 -4.31
N THR A 127 -5.99 -18.04 -3.12
CA THR A 127 -4.70 -18.69 -2.86
C THR A 127 -4.86 -20.06 -2.18
N GLY A 128 -6.11 -20.47 -1.94
CA GLY A 128 -6.42 -21.77 -1.31
C GLY A 128 -6.06 -21.86 0.17
N GLY A 129 -5.87 -20.72 0.87
CA GLY A 129 -5.44 -20.78 2.27
C GLY A 129 -5.76 -19.55 3.11
N LYS A 130 -5.47 -19.67 4.41
CA LYS A 130 -5.55 -18.58 5.38
C LYS A 130 -4.13 -18.15 5.77
N PHE A 131 -4.00 -16.86 6.15
CA PHE A 131 -2.72 -16.23 6.46
C PHE A 131 -2.75 -15.58 7.84
N ASP A 132 -1.65 -15.66 8.56
CA ASP A 132 -1.48 -15.03 9.87
C ASP A 132 -1.31 -13.51 9.74
N LEU A 133 -0.78 -13.08 8.58
CA LEU A 133 -0.65 -11.67 8.22
C LEU A 133 -1.04 -11.48 6.75
N VAL A 134 -1.99 -10.60 6.51
CA VAL A 134 -2.29 -10.07 5.18
C VAL A 134 -1.79 -8.64 5.11
N LEU A 135 -0.92 -8.36 4.16
CA LEU A 135 -0.30 -7.05 3.96
C LEU A 135 -0.74 -6.46 2.62
N GLY A 136 -1.10 -5.18 2.61
CA GLY A 136 -1.31 -4.39 1.39
C GLY A 136 -0.72 -3.00 1.57
N VAL A 137 0.16 -2.58 0.67
CA VAL A 137 0.82 -1.27 0.77
C VAL A 137 0.56 -0.46 -0.49
N THR A 138 -0.30 0.54 -0.37
CA THR A 138 -0.71 1.44 -1.46
C THR A 138 -1.35 0.68 -2.63
N VAL A 139 -2.30 -0.19 -2.34
CA VAL A 139 -2.99 -1.03 -3.32
C VAL A 139 -4.42 -0.58 -3.55
N LEU A 140 -5.20 -0.44 -2.46
CA LEU A 140 -6.63 -0.16 -2.54
C LEU A 140 -6.93 1.22 -3.14
N GLN A 141 -6.02 2.17 -2.96
CA GLN A 141 -6.10 3.50 -3.57
C GLN A 141 -6.05 3.49 -5.10
N HIS A 142 -5.61 2.39 -5.71
CA HIS A 142 -5.53 2.19 -7.16
C HIS A 142 -6.71 1.37 -7.70
N ILE A 143 -7.60 0.89 -6.86
CA ILE A 143 -8.85 0.25 -7.27
C ILE A 143 -9.94 1.34 -7.27
N LEU A 144 -10.21 1.90 -8.45
CA LEU A 144 -11.12 3.05 -8.59
C LEU A 144 -12.59 2.65 -8.58
N ASP A 145 -12.92 1.47 -9.08
CA ASP A 145 -14.26 0.90 -9.09
C ASP A 145 -14.66 0.46 -7.68
N ALA A 146 -15.86 0.86 -7.24
CA ALA A 146 -16.32 0.61 -5.88
C ALA A 146 -16.64 -0.86 -5.61
N ASP A 147 -17.17 -1.57 -6.60
CA ASP A 147 -17.54 -2.99 -6.47
C ASP A 147 -16.26 -3.85 -6.46
N ALA A 148 -15.30 -3.55 -7.32
CA ALA A 148 -14.00 -4.19 -7.32
C ALA A 148 -13.25 -3.94 -6.00
N LEU A 149 -13.33 -2.72 -5.44
CA LEU A 149 -12.73 -2.40 -4.14
C LEU A 149 -13.38 -3.21 -3.01
N ARG A 150 -14.72 -3.29 -2.98
CA ARG A 150 -15.46 -4.11 -2.01
C ARG A 150 -15.09 -5.58 -2.15
N ALA A 151 -15.03 -6.10 -3.38
CA ALA A 151 -14.63 -7.47 -3.65
C ALA A 151 -13.20 -7.74 -3.12
N ALA A 152 -12.24 -6.85 -3.39
CA ALA A 152 -10.87 -6.98 -2.91
C ALA A 152 -10.80 -7.02 -1.37
N VAL A 153 -11.51 -6.13 -0.67
CA VAL A 153 -11.54 -6.11 0.80
C VAL A 153 -12.24 -7.34 1.36
N GLN A 154 -13.31 -7.82 0.74
CA GLN A 154 -13.96 -9.07 1.13
C GLN A 154 -13.00 -10.26 0.97
N ARG A 155 -12.28 -10.35 -0.13
CA ARG A 155 -11.27 -11.40 -0.34
C ARG A 155 -10.13 -11.31 0.69
N ILE A 156 -9.70 -10.11 1.08
CA ILE A 156 -8.74 -9.92 2.18
C ILE A 156 -9.30 -10.53 3.47
N ALA A 157 -10.54 -10.21 3.84
CA ALA A 157 -11.20 -10.75 5.03
C ALA A 157 -11.34 -12.27 4.98
N ASP A 158 -11.61 -12.82 3.80
CA ASP A 158 -11.72 -14.26 3.61
C ASP A 158 -10.38 -14.99 3.75
N HIS A 159 -9.25 -14.34 3.51
CA HIS A 159 -7.92 -14.95 3.54
C HIS A 159 -7.18 -14.75 4.87
N VAL A 160 -7.64 -13.90 5.76
CA VAL A 160 -7.01 -13.76 7.09
C VAL A 160 -7.45 -14.91 8.02
N ALA A 161 -6.51 -15.51 8.72
CA ALA A 161 -6.78 -16.54 9.73
C ALA A 161 -7.58 -15.98 10.92
N PRO A 162 -8.29 -16.80 11.72
CA PRO A 162 -9.08 -16.33 12.85
C PRO A 162 -8.27 -15.48 13.86
N ALA A 163 -7.03 -15.86 14.15
CA ALA A 163 -6.09 -15.11 15.00
C ALA A 163 -5.10 -14.25 14.20
N GLY A 164 -5.32 -14.14 12.89
CA GLY A 164 -4.48 -13.35 11.99
C GLY A 164 -4.82 -11.87 12.04
N ARG A 165 -3.98 -11.09 11.38
CA ARG A 165 -4.20 -9.64 11.21
C ARG A 165 -4.03 -9.21 9.77
N VAL A 166 -4.69 -8.11 9.45
CA VAL A 166 -4.53 -7.40 8.18
C VAL A 166 -3.82 -6.08 8.46
N VAL A 167 -2.84 -5.74 7.65
CA VAL A 167 -2.11 -4.45 7.73
C VAL A 167 -2.18 -3.80 6.35
N LEU A 168 -2.89 -2.68 6.26
CA LEU A 168 -3.08 -1.93 5.02
C LEU A 168 -2.53 -0.52 5.19
N LEU A 169 -1.69 -0.07 4.25
CA LEU A 169 -1.22 1.30 4.19
C LEU A 169 -1.82 1.95 2.93
N GLU A 170 -2.69 2.96 3.13
CA GLU A 170 -3.44 3.58 2.05
C GLU A 170 -3.51 5.11 2.20
N ALA A 171 -3.72 5.83 1.10
CA ALA A 171 -4.05 7.25 1.14
C ALA A 171 -5.46 7.43 1.74
N ALA A 172 -5.51 7.90 2.98
CA ALA A 172 -6.73 7.97 3.78
C ALA A 172 -6.79 9.26 4.62
N PRO A 173 -6.80 10.45 3.96
CA PRO A 173 -6.87 11.73 4.65
C PRO A 173 -8.20 11.89 5.41
N THR A 174 -8.18 12.70 6.49
CA THR A 174 -9.38 13.05 7.28
C THR A 174 -9.97 14.40 6.91
N HIS A 175 -9.18 15.27 6.29
CA HIS A 175 -9.59 16.66 6.01
C HIS A 175 -10.12 16.88 4.59
N PHE A 176 -10.14 15.83 3.76
CA PHE A 176 -10.59 15.89 2.38
C PHE A 176 -11.73 14.91 2.15
N THR A 177 -12.68 15.28 1.31
CA THR A 177 -13.59 14.31 0.71
C THR A 177 -12.82 13.39 -0.23
N SER A 178 -13.34 12.20 -0.50
CA SER A 178 -12.74 11.28 -1.48
C SER A 178 -12.49 12.02 -2.79
N HIS A 179 -11.25 11.99 -3.26
CA HIS A 179 -10.78 12.76 -4.40
C HIS A 179 -9.98 11.88 -5.34
N CYS A 180 -10.29 11.99 -6.62
CA CYS A 180 -9.53 11.32 -7.68
C CYS A 180 -8.46 12.28 -8.20
N ASP A 181 -7.22 12.11 -7.73
CA ASP A 181 -6.11 12.98 -8.11
C ASP A 181 -5.59 12.69 -9.52
N SER A 182 -5.88 11.51 -10.04
CA SER A 182 -5.46 11.09 -11.38
C SER A 182 -6.33 9.95 -11.90
N THR A 183 -6.12 9.59 -13.18
CA THR A 183 -6.83 8.46 -13.81
C THR A 183 -6.52 7.10 -13.19
N VAL A 184 -5.57 7.01 -12.24
CA VAL A 184 -5.07 5.74 -11.69
C VAL A 184 -4.98 5.73 -10.16
N PHE A 185 -5.44 6.80 -9.50
CA PHE A 185 -5.29 6.97 -8.06
C PHE A 185 -6.49 7.71 -7.46
N MET A 186 -6.97 7.22 -6.35
CA MET A 186 -8.05 7.85 -5.58
C MET A 186 -7.69 7.85 -4.09
N ALA A 187 -7.44 9.04 -3.53
CA ALA A 187 -7.44 9.21 -2.09
C ALA A 187 -8.88 9.17 -1.58
N ARG A 188 -9.16 8.29 -0.62
CA ARG A 188 -10.49 8.17 -0.01
C ARG A 188 -10.45 8.71 1.40
N HIS A 189 -11.49 9.46 1.77
CA HIS A 189 -11.67 9.85 3.16
C HIS A 189 -11.60 8.62 4.07
N ARG A 190 -10.89 8.72 5.20
CA ARG A 190 -10.67 7.60 6.14
C ARG A 190 -11.97 6.89 6.52
N GLY A 191 -13.06 7.64 6.75
CA GLY A 191 -14.37 7.08 7.07
C GLY A 191 -14.91 6.11 6.04
N VAL A 192 -14.59 6.31 4.75
CA VAL A 192 -14.99 5.38 3.68
C VAL A 192 -14.31 4.02 3.85
N TYR A 193 -13.02 4.02 4.18
CA TYR A 193 -12.30 2.77 4.46
C TYR A 193 -12.82 2.08 5.72
N LEU A 194 -13.07 2.85 6.80
CA LEU A 194 -13.58 2.29 8.06
C LEU A 194 -14.93 1.60 7.86
N GLN A 195 -15.84 2.24 7.14
CA GLN A 195 -17.14 1.65 6.81
C GLN A 195 -16.97 0.40 5.95
N LEU A 196 -16.15 0.45 4.91
CA LEU A 196 -15.90 -0.68 4.03
C LEU A 196 -15.30 -1.88 4.78
N PHE A 197 -14.34 -1.65 5.69
CA PHE A 197 -13.76 -2.72 6.50
C PHE A 197 -14.81 -3.37 7.40
N SER A 198 -15.64 -2.55 8.06
CA SER A 198 -16.74 -3.04 8.90
C SER A 198 -17.74 -3.87 8.09
N ASP A 199 -18.15 -3.38 6.92
CA ASP A 199 -19.10 -4.07 6.01
C ASP A 199 -18.55 -5.43 5.54
N CYS A 200 -17.23 -5.60 5.49
CA CYS A 200 -16.56 -6.84 5.11
C CYS A 200 -16.14 -7.71 6.32
N GLY A 201 -16.64 -7.44 7.52
CA GLY A 201 -16.37 -8.23 8.70
C GLY A 201 -14.94 -8.07 9.26
N LEU A 202 -14.34 -6.91 9.04
CA LEU A 202 -13.04 -6.55 9.60
C LEU A 202 -13.19 -5.44 10.65
N ARG A 203 -12.62 -5.64 11.84
CA ARG A 203 -12.60 -4.68 12.94
C ARG A 203 -11.25 -3.98 13.00
N VAL A 204 -11.27 -2.67 13.15
CA VAL A 204 -10.06 -1.86 13.33
C VAL A 204 -9.51 -2.05 14.73
N ARG A 205 -8.25 -2.48 14.82
CA ARG A 205 -7.50 -2.59 16.07
C ARG A 205 -6.64 -1.36 16.35
N ALA A 206 -6.03 -0.81 15.31
CA ALA A 206 -5.21 0.39 15.41
C ALA A 206 -5.16 1.14 14.09
N ILE A 207 -4.96 2.45 14.17
CA ILE A 207 -4.64 3.31 13.04
C ILE A 207 -3.40 4.12 13.41
N THR A 208 -2.42 4.20 12.50
CA THR A 208 -1.25 5.06 12.68
C THR A 208 -1.01 5.89 11.43
N GLY A 209 -0.48 7.10 11.60
CA GLY A 209 -0.05 7.94 10.49
C GLY A 209 1.23 7.40 9.84
N VAL A 210 1.56 7.93 8.68
CA VAL A 210 2.76 7.57 7.92
C VAL A 210 3.66 8.78 7.71
N ASP A 211 3.09 9.85 7.18
CA ASP A 211 3.82 11.05 6.78
C ASP A 211 3.00 12.31 7.06
N LEU A 212 3.61 13.28 7.69
CA LEU A 212 3.12 14.64 7.79
C LEU A 212 3.49 15.45 6.54
N ALA A 213 4.65 15.14 6.00
CA ALA A 213 5.23 15.76 4.82
C ALA A 213 5.00 17.29 4.70
N PRO A 214 5.17 18.08 5.78
CA PRO A 214 4.62 19.42 5.87
C PRO A 214 5.11 20.35 4.77
N PHE A 215 6.38 20.21 4.38
CA PHE A 215 6.97 21.04 3.32
C PHE A 215 6.71 20.48 1.93
N ARG A 216 6.61 19.15 1.79
CA ARG A 216 6.30 18.50 0.50
C ARG A 216 4.89 18.84 0.04
N THR A 217 3.92 18.78 0.91
CA THR A 217 2.52 19.12 0.61
C THR A 217 2.39 20.56 0.09
N TRP A 218 3.17 21.48 0.65
CA TRP A 218 3.22 22.86 0.18
C TRP A 218 3.95 23.01 -1.16
N LEU A 219 5.08 22.33 -1.36
CA LEU A 219 5.93 22.53 -2.54
C LEU A 219 5.41 21.80 -3.79
N LEU A 220 4.91 20.56 -3.65
CA LEU A 220 4.54 19.70 -4.79
C LEU A 220 3.64 20.39 -5.83
N PRO A 221 2.59 21.16 -5.45
CA PRO A 221 1.74 21.86 -6.41
C PRO A 221 2.48 22.92 -7.24
N HIS A 222 3.64 23.39 -6.77
CA HIS A 222 4.41 24.47 -7.40
C HIS A 222 5.63 23.97 -8.19
N LEU A 223 5.97 22.68 -8.10
CA LEU A 223 7.15 22.12 -8.78
C LEU A 223 7.12 22.30 -10.29
N SER A 224 5.94 22.20 -10.92
CA SER A 224 5.78 22.39 -12.36
C SER A 224 6.09 23.82 -12.86
N ARG A 225 6.09 24.79 -11.95
CA ARG A 225 6.42 26.20 -12.23
C ARG A 225 7.92 26.51 -12.21
N LEU A 226 8.72 25.58 -11.72
CA LEU A 226 10.16 25.71 -11.59
C LEU A 226 10.89 25.01 -12.74
N PRO A 227 12.04 25.56 -13.20
CA PRO A 227 12.94 24.83 -14.07
C PRO A 227 13.32 23.47 -13.47
N ARG A 228 13.42 22.43 -14.28
CA ARG A 228 13.61 21.04 -13.82
C ARG A 228 14.75 20.88 -12.81
N ARG A 229 15.89 21.57 -13.00
CA ARG A 229 17.03 21.50 -12.06
C ARG A 229 16.68 22.09 -10.69
N LEU A 230 15.99 23.23 -10.67
CA LEU A 230 15.55 23.88 -9.44
C LEU A 230 14.45 23.07 -8.74
N SER A 231 13.54 22.47 -9.49
CA SER A 231 12.51 21.55 -8.94
C SER A 231 13.15 20.38 -8.20
N VAL A 232 14.18 19.74 -8.78
CA VAL A 232 14.86 18.60 -8.16
C VAL A 232 15.61 19.02 -6.88
N VAL A 233 16.29 20.19 -6.90
CA VAL A 233 16.99 20.72 -5.72
C VAL A 233 15.98 21.09 -4.61
N ALA A 234 14.93 21.82 -4.95
CA ALA A 234 13.90 22.19 -3.99
C ALA A 234 13.24 20.94 -3.37
N LEU A 235 12.92 19.94 -4.20
CA LEU A 235 12.37 18.67 -3.73
C LEU A 235 13.34 17.94 -2.79
N ALA A 236 14.64 17.94 -3.10
CA ALA A 236 15.64 17.32 -2.23
C ALA A 236 15.71 18.00 -0.86
N ILE A 237 15.73 19.33 -0.83
CA ILE A 237 15.75 20.12 0.40
C ILE A 237 14.49 19.82 1.25
N VAL A 238 13.29 19.95 0.67
CA VAL A 238 12.06 19.74 1.45
C VAL A 238 11.90 18.28 1.88
N THR A 239 12.41 17.33 1.11
CA THR A 239 12.41 15.91 1.49
C THR A 239 13.35 15.68 2.67
N ALA A 240 14.56 16.24 2.63
CA ALA A 240 15.52 16.14 3.72
C ALA A 240 15.02 16.79 5.01
N LEU A 241 14.35 17.94 4.91
CA LEU A 241 13.75 18.63 6.07
C LEU A 241 12.52 17.90 6.63
N SER A 242 11.72 17.26 5.76
CA SER A 242 10.51 16.52 6.17
C SER A 242 10.84 15.16 6.79
N ALA A 243 11.87 14.48 6.32
CA ALA A 243 12.20 13.11 6.73
C ALA A 243 12.37 12.92 8.25
N PRO A 244 13.12 13.76 8.99
CA PRO A 244 13.22 13.63 10.45
C PRO A 244 11.90 13.92 11.17
N ILE A 245 11.09 14.84 10.66
CA ILE A 245 9.76 15.16 11.23
C ILE A 245 8.84 13.97 11.03
N ASP A 246 8.80 13.40 9.84
CA ASP A 246 8.01 12.20 9.53
C ASP A 246 8.48 11.00 10.36
N ALA A 247 9.80 10.84 10.56
CA ALA A 247 10.37 9.76 11.37
C ALA A 247 9.95 9.84 12.85
N LEU A 248 9.94 11.05 13.41
CA LEU A 248 9.65 11.26 14.84
C LEU A 248 8.14 11.32 15.12
N PHE A 249 7.38 11.98 14.25
CA PHE A 249 5.99 12.35 14.53
C PHE A 249 4.98 11.74 13.57
N GLY A 250 5.39 11.22 12.40
CA GLY A 250 4.49 10.73 11.35
C GLY A 250 3.50 9.69 11.89
N ARG A 251 3.96 8.76 12.70
CA ARG A 251 3.10 7.71 13.28
C ARG A 251 2.08 8.23 14.29
N LEU A 252 2.40 9.29 15.02
CA LEU A 252 1.55 9.89 16.04
C LEU A 252 0.52 10.86 15.44
N ALA A 253 0.87 11.47 14.32
CA ALA A 253 0.06 12.49 13.66
C ALA A 253 -1.03 11.88 12.74
N VAL A 254 -1.81 10.95 13.27
CA VAL A 254 -2.82 10.19 12.53
C VAL A 254 -3.77 11.11 11.75
N GLU A 255 -4.27 12.17 12.39
CA GLU A 255 -5.25 13.08 11.79
C GLU A 255 -4.67 13.99 10.70
N ARG A 256 -3.37 14.25 10.73
CA ARG A 256 -2.68 15.13 9.77
C ARG A 256 -1.95 14.37 8.66
N SER A 257 -1.86 13.05 8.79
CA SER A 257 -1.17 12.22 7.81
C SER A 257 -2.03 12.00 6.57
N TRP A 258 -1.41 12.12 5.39
CA TRP A 258 -2.06 11.80 4.12
C TRP A 258 -2.31 10.30 3.96
N HIS A 259 -1.34 9.49 4.40
CA HIS A 259 -1.48 8.03 4.44
C HIS A 259 -1.73 7.55 5.86
N ALA A 260 -2.49 6.48 5.98
CA ALA A 260 -2.72 5.78 7.23
C ALA A 260 -2.37 4.29 7.09
N VAL A 261 -1.84 3.72 8.17
CA VAL A 261 -1.75 2.27 8.35
C VAL A 261 -2.94 1.83 9.17
N PHE A 262 -3.75 0.96 8.60
CA PHE A 262 -4.86 0.28 9.26
C PHE A 262 -4.40 -1.10 9.69
N VAL A 263 -4.56 -1.41 10.97
CA VAL A 263 -4.36 -2.75 11.53
C VAL A 263 -5.72 -3.31 11.86
N LEU A 264 -6.08 -4.40 11.19
CA LEU A 264 -7.42 -4.98 11.27
C LEU A 264 -7.33 -6.44 11.71
N GLU A 265 -8.42 -6.93 12.30
CA GLU A 265 -8.63 -8.34 12.62
C GLU A 265 -10.06 -8.73 12.21
N ARG A 266 -10.34 -10.01 12.10
CA ARG A 266 -11.70 -10.47 11.82
C ARG A 266 -12.62 -10.11 12.99
N SER A 267 -13.82 -9.62 12.67
CA SER A 267 -14.89 -9.50 13.67
C SER A 267 -15.27 -10.91 14.13
N ASN A 268 -15.20 -11.16 15.42
CA ASN A 268 -15.74 -12.38 16.00
C ASN A 268 -17.27 -12.30 15.89
N GLY A 269 -17.92 -13.23 15.22
CA GLY A 269 -19.39 -13.25 15.01
C GLY A 269 -20.21 -13.45 16.29
N GLY A 270 -19.77 -12.93 17.43
CA GLY A 270 -20.40 -13.10 18.73
C GLY A 270 -20.64 -11.82 19.55
N ASP A 271 -20.13 -10.65 19.12
CA ASP A 271 -20.17 -9.44 19.96
C ASP A 271 -21.30 -8.44 19.64
N ASP A 272 -22.23 -8.77 18.71
CA ASP A 272 -23.31 -7.86 18.31
C ASP A 272 -24.60 -7.96 19.18
N HIS A 273 -24.54 -8.58 20.38
CA HIS A 273 -25.70 -8.61 21.31
C HIS A 273 -25.33 -8.14 22.72
N ALA A 274 -24.67 -6.98 22.85
CA ALA A 274 -24.63 -6.27 24.12
C ALA A 274 -24.37 -4.77 23.86
N HIS A 275 -25.41 -4.01 23.62
CA HIS A 275 -25.78 -2.73 24.26
C HIS A 275 -26.88 -2.03 23.48
#